data_3fc52e31d7f8616c931b0ff17bf52441
#
_entry.id   3fc52e31d7f8616c931b0ff17bf52441
#
_cell.length_a   1.000
_cell.length_b   1.000
_cell.length_c   1.000
_cell.angle_alpha   90.00
_cell.angle_beta   90.00
_cell.angle_gamma   90.00
#
_symmetry.space_group_name_H-M   'P 1'
#
loop_
_entity.id
_entity.type
_entity.pdbx_description
1 polymer ?
#
loop_
_entity_poly.entity_id
_entity_poly.type
_entity_poly.pdbx_seq_one_letter_code
_entity_poly.pdbx_strand_id
1 'polypeptide(L)'
;MIQQESRLKVADNSGAREILCIRVKGGSHRRYAGVGDIITATVKHATPRGGVRKGEVVQAVVVRTRKPFGRDDGTTIAFDENAAVLIDSARNPRGTRIFGPVARELREKNFMRIVSLAPEVI
;
A
#
# COMPACT_ATOMS: atom_id res chain seq x y z
N MET A 1 10.39 0.94 -6.69
CA MET A 1 10.26 1.68 -5.43
C MET A 1 9.28 2.82 -5.62
N ILE A 2 8.57 3.13 -4.56
CA ILE A 2 7.57 4.19 -4.58
C ILE A 2 8.22 5.47 -4.11
N GLN A 3 7.98 6.55 -4.82
CA GLN A 3 8.49 7.86 -4.46
C GLN A 3 7.39 8.90 -4.59
N GLN A 4 7.71 10.15 -4.24
CA GLN A 4 6.78 11.26 -4.42
C GLN A 4 6.31 11.31 -5.87
N GLU A 5 5.01 11.49 -6.07
CA GLU A 5 4.32 11.50 -7.36
C GLU A 5 4.15 10.14 -8.03
N SER A 6 4.57 9.05 -7.40
CA SER A 6 4.24 7.72 -7.90
C SER A 6 2.75 7.45 -7.78
N ARG A 7 2.16 6.82 -8.78
CA ARG A 7 0.76 6.38 -8.74
C ARG A 7 0.69 4.92 -8.39
N LEU A 8 -0.25 4.56 -7.52
CA LEU A 8 -0.45 3.18 -7.08
C LEU A 8 -1.92 2.81 -7.21
N LYS A 9 -2.16 1.55 -7.50
CA LYS A 9 -3.50 0.99 -7.41
C LYS A 9 -3.83 0.74 -5.94
N VAL A 10 -5.10 0.82 -5.61
CA VAL A 10 -5.58 0.51 -4.26
C VAL A 10 -6.10 -0.92 -4.28
N ALA A 11 -5.54 -1.76 -3.41
CA ALA A 11 -5.82 -3.19 -3.38
C ALA A 11 -6.87 -3.56 -2.34
N ASP A 12 -7.80 -2.65 -2.03
CA ASP A 12 -8.84 -2.91 -1.06
C ASP A 12 -10.20 -2.38 -1.52
N ASN A 13 -11.24 -2.64 -0.73
CA ASN A 13 -12.60 -2.20 -1.03
C ASN A 13 -12.99 -0.93 -0.28
N SER A 14 -12.03 -0.09 0.09
CA SER A 14 -12.29 1.17 0.79
C SER A 14 -13.04 2.20 -0.06
N GLY A 15 -13.03 2.02 -1.37
CA GLY A 15 -13.65 2.96 -2.31
C GLY A 15 -12.65 3.71 -3.18
N ALA A 16 -11.41 3.84 -2.76
CA ALA A 16 -10.37 4.42 -3.59
C ALA A 16 -9.90 3.38 -4.61
N ARG A 17 -9.58 3.84 -5.82
CA ARG A 17 -9.06 2.98 -6.90
C ARG A 17 -7.60 3.28 -7.23
N GLU A 18 -7.24 4.56 -7.22
CA GLU A 18 -5.88 4.99 -7.52
C GLU A 18 -5.49 6.13 -6.59
N ILE A 19 -4.26 6.09 -6.10
CA ILE A 19 -3.71 7.14 -5.24
C ILE A 19 -2.39 7.63 -5.82
N LEU A 20 -2.05 8.88 -5.49
CA LEU A 20 -0.78 9.50 -5.85
C LEU A 20 0.01 9.74 -4.58
N CYS A 21 1.22 9.20 -4.51
CA CYS A 21 2.10 9.38 -3.36
C CYS A 21 2.54 10.85 -3.25
N ILE A 22 2.24 11.48 -2.12
CA ILE A 22 2.66 12.84 -1.82
C ILE A 22 3.97 12.81 -1.05
N ARG A 23 4.09 11.91 -0.09
CA ARG A 23 5.23 11.86 0.82
C ARG A 23 5.43 10.43 1.33
N VAL A 24 6.70 10.06 1.50
CA VAL A 24 7.08 8.81 2.15
C VAL A 24 7.35 9.11 3.62
N LYS A 25 6.69 8.38 4.52
CA LYS A 25 6.90 8.54 5.95
C LYS A 25 8.17 7.83 6.42
N GLY A 26 8.75 8.33 7.49
CA GLY A 26 9.91 7.70 8.11
C GLY A 26 11.13 8.57 8.18
N GLY A 27 10.98 9.89 8.11
CA GLY A 27 12.08 10.84 8.27
C GLY A 27 12.13 11.87 7.16
N SER A 28 12.80 13.00 7.43
CA SER A 28 12.82 14.15 6.50
C SER A 28 13.58 13.87 5.19
N HIS A 29 14.44 12.88 5.17
CA HIS A 29 15.26 12.56 3.99
C HIS A 29 14.82 11.30 3.26
N ARG A 30 13.74 10.71 3.67
CA ARG A 30 13.28 9.47 3.06
C ARG A 30 12.66 9.74 1.70
N ARG A 31 13.24 9.13 0.66
CA ARG A 31 12.83 9.34 -0.74
C ARG A 31 11.97 8.22 -1.31
N TYR A 32 12.19 6.98 -0.85
CA TYR A 32 11.58 5.81 -1.47
C TYR A 32 10.86 4.96 -0.43
N ALA A 33 9.72 4.41 -0.83
CA ALA A 33 8.98 3.46 -0.04
C ALA A 33 9.03 2.09 -0.72
N GLY A 34 9.22 1.06 0.07
CA GLY A 34 9.10 -0.33 -0.36
C GLY A 34 7.90 -0.97 0.31
N VAL A 35 7.76 -2.29 0.16
CA VAL A 35 6.69 -3.04 0.80
C VAL A 35 6.76 -2.86 2.32
N GLY A 36 5.59 -2.57 2.92
CA GLY A 36 5.48 -2.37 4.37
C GLY A 36 5.74 -0.95 4.82
N ASP A 37 6.11 -0.05 3.93
CA ASP A 37 6.31 1.36 4.26
C ASP A 37 5.00 2.13 4.13
N ILE A 38 4.83 3.13 4.99
CA ILE A 38 3.64 3.98 4.99
C ILE A 38 3.91 5.22 4.15
N ILE A 39 2.94 5.57 3.31
CA ILE A 39 2.99 6.79 2.52
C ILE A 39 1.77 7.65 2.80
N THR A 40 1.91 8.94 2.58
CA THR A 40 0.79 9.88 2.52
C THR A 40 0.44 10.08 1.05
N ALA A 41 -0.81 9.97 0.71
CA ALA A 41 -1.24 9.99 -0.69
C ALA A 41 -2.55 10.75 -0.87
N THR A 42 -2.77 11.19 -2.11
CA THR A 42 -4.04 11.82 -2.52
C THR A 42 -4.81 10.82 -3.37
N VAL A 43 -6.11 10.69 -3.13
CA VAL A 43 -6.98 9.84 -3.92
C VAL A 43 -7.25 10.50 -5.27
N LYS A 44 -6.86 9.82 -6.36
CA LYS A 44 -7.05 10.33 -7.72
C LYS A 44 -8.28 9.75 -8.40
N HIS A 45 -8.64 8.52 -8.09
CA HIS A 45 -9.86 7.89 -8.57
C HIS A 45 -10.52 7.14 -7.43
N ALA A 46 -11.83 7.32 -7.29
CA ALA A 46 -12.63 6.69 -6.26
C ALA A 46 -13.99 6.29 -6.81
N THR A 47 -14.60 5.26 -6.22
CA THR A 47 -15.97 4.89 -6.57
C THR A 47 -16.94 5.92 -5.99
N PRO A 48 -18.04 6.27 -6.70
CA PRO A 48 -18.97 7.30 -6.23
C PRO A 48 -19.62 7.01 -4.87
N ARG A 49 -19.75 5.73 -4.52
CA ARG A 49 -20.41 5.30 -3.28
C ARG A 49 -19.42 4.77 -2.24
N GLY A 50 -18.14 4.93 -2.45
CA GLY A 50 -17.12 4.46 -1.51
C GLY A 50 -17.00 5.36 -0.29
N GLY A 51 -16.33 4.87 0.74
CA GLY A 51 -16.05 5.62 1.96
C GLY A 51 -14.95 6.66 1.82
N VAL A 52 -14.37 6.78 0.63
CA VAL A 52 -13.26 7.68 0.33
C VAL A 52 -13.61 8.50 -0.89
N ARG A 53 -13.30 9.79 -0.87
CA ARG A 53 -13.61 10.72 -1.96
C ARG A 53 -12.35 11.09 -2.74
N LYS A 54 -12.55 11.40 -4.03
CA LYS A 54 -11.48 11.94 -4.87
C LYS A 54 -10.93 13.23 -4.26
N GLY A 55 -9.61 13.36 -4.22
CA GLY A 55 -8.95 14.53 -3.64
C GLY A 55 -8.65 14.42 -2.15
N GLU A 56 -9.18 13.41 -1.47
CA GLU A 56 -8.91 13.20 -0.06
C GLU A 56 -7.46 12.79 0.16
N VAL A 57 -6.85 13.31 1.24
CA VAL A 57 -5.51 12.93 1.64
C VAL A 57 -5.61 11.76 2.61
N VAL A 58 -4.94 10.67 2.30
CA VAL A 58 -5.03 9.43 3.08
C VAL A 58 -3.65 8.89 3.38
N GLN A 59 -3.59 7.96 4.34
CA GLN A 59 -2.40 7.17 4.59
C GLN A 59 -2.59 5.78 4.03
N ALA A 60 -1.53 5.23 3.49
CA ALA A 60 -1.56 3.90 2.89
C ALA A 60 -0.26 3.17 3.17
N VAL A 61 -0.32 1.85 3.18
CA VAL A 61 0.86 1.00 3.27
C VAL A 61 1.05 0.29 1.93
N VAL A 62 2.29 0.28 1.45
CA VAL A 62 2.63 -0.38 0.19
C VAL A 62 2.62 -1.89 0.41
N VAL A 63 1.82 -2.62 -0.37
CA VAL A 63 1.67 -4.08 -0.23
C VAL A 63 2.32 -4.84 -1.38
N ARG A 64 2.50 -4.21 -2.54
CA ARG A 64 3.15 -4.79 -3.71
C ARG A 64 3.97 -3.72 -4.41
N THR A 65 5.12 -4.12 -4.96
CA THR A 65 5.90 -3.24 -5.84
C THR A 65 6.25 -3.97 -7.12
N ARG A 66 6.28 -3.24 -8.21
CA ARG A 66 6.70 -3.75 -9.50
C ARG A 66 8.22 -3.95 -9.55
N LYS A 67 8.97 -3.07 -8.88
CA LYS A 67 10.41 -3.20 -8.81
C LYS A 67 10.78 -4.38 -7.93
N PRO A 68 11.64 -5.29 -8.40
CA PRO A 68 12.07 -6.43 -7.60
C PRO A 68 12.81 -6.01 -6.33
N PHE A 69 12.63 -6.78 -5.27
CA PHE A 69 13.41 -6.63 -4.05
C PHE A 69 13.89 -8.00 -3.57
N GLY A 70 15.07 -8.01 -2.97
CA GLY A 70 15.68 -9.24 -2.48
C GLY A 70 15.24 -9.59 -1.08
N ARG A 71 15.24 -10.88 -0.78
CA ARG A 71 14.99 -11.43 0.56
C ARG A 71 16.27 -12.03 1.12
N ASP A 72 16.29 -12.22 2.43
CA ASP A 72 17.45 -12.75 3.15
C ASP A 72 17.87 -14.14 2.69
N ASP A 73 16.94 -14.93 2.17
CA ASP A 73 17.21 -16.28 1.67
C ASP A 73 17.76 -16.30 0.24
N GLY A 74 18.03 -15.16 -0.35
CA GLY A 74 18.56 -15.04 -1.70
C GLY A 74 17.53 -15.01 -2.80
N THR A 75 16.24 -15.13 -2.48
CA THR A 75 15.18 -15.03 -3.48
C THR A 75 14.86 -13.57 -3.79
N THR A 76 14.27 -13.33 -4.97
CA THR A 76 13.85 -12.00 -5.40
C THR A 76 12.35 -12.04 -5.69
N ILE A 77 11.64 -11.04 -5.18
CA ILE A 77 10.18 -10.95 -5.34
C ILE A 77 9.85 -9.70 -6.15
N ALA A 78 8.96 -9.87 -7.12
CA ALA A 78 8.42 -8.76 -7.90
C ALA A 78 6.95 -9.03 -8.21
N PHE A 79 6.18 -7.95 -8.30
CA PHE A 79 4.75 -8.02 -8.63
C PHE A 79 4.50 -7.32 -9.96
N ASP A 80 3.32 -7.52 -10.53
CA ASP A 80 2.95 -6.92 -11.81
C ASP A 80 2.65 -5.43 -11.71
N GLU A 81 2.37 -4.95 -10.51
CA GLU A 81 1.95 -3.56 -10.29
C GLU A 81 2.36 -3.06 -8.93
N ASN A 82 2.34 -1.73 -8.77
CA ASN A 82 2.47 -1.10 -7.47
C ASN A 82 1.09 -0.97 -6.85
N ALA A 83 0.91 -1.45 -5.63
CA ALA A 83 -0.37 -1.40 -4.95
C ALA A 83 -0.20 -1.08 -3.48
N ALA A 84 -1.22 -0.42 -2.94
CA ALA A 84 -1.26 -0.02 -1.55
C ALA A 84 -2.64 -0.30 -0.95
N VAL A 85 -2.70 -0.37 0.36
CA VAL A 85 -3.93 -0.54 1.13
C VAL A 85 -4.09 0.68 2.02
N LEU A 86 -5.27 1.29 2.01
CA LEU A 86 -5.53 2.46 2.86
C LEU A 86 -5.62 2.04 4.33
N ILE A 87 -4.99 2.83 5.18
CA ILE A 87 -4.96 2.58 6.63
C ILE A 87 -5.43 3.81 7.39
N ASP A 88 -5.86 3.59 8.62
CA ASP A 88 -6.21 4.67 9.54
C ASP A 88 -5.01 5.04 10.43
N SER A 89 -5.21 5.95 11.36
CA SER A 89 -4.16 6.42 12.26
C SER A 89 -3.65 5.31 13.20
N ALA A 90 -4.45 4.28 13.43
CA ALA A 90 -4.08 3.13 14.25
C ALA A 90 -3.41 2.02 13.43
N ARG A 91 -3.12 2.29 12.15
CA ARG A 91 -2.47 1.35 11.22
C ARG A 91 -3.35 0.14 10.86
N ASN A 92 -4.65 0.25 11.04
CA ASN A 92 -5.61 -0.78 10.63
C ASN A 92 -6.12 -0.49 9.22
N PRO A 93 -6.40 -1.52 8.41
CA PRO A 93 -6.97 -1.30 7.09
C PRO A 93 -8.35 -0.64 7.18
N ARG A 94 -8.60 0.31 6.29
CA ARG A 94 -9.90 1.00 6.23
C ARG A 94 -10.96 0.14 5.55
N GLY A 95 -10.55 -0.70 4.62
CA GLY A 95 -11.46 -1.63 3.96
C GLY A 95 -11.59 -2.94 4.72
N THR A 96 -12.53 -3.77 4.29
CA THR A 96 -12.80 -5.08 4.88
C THR A 96 -12.26 -6.23 4.04
N ARG A 97 -11.84 -5.95 2.80
CA ARG A 97 -11.30 -6.97 1.87
C ARG A 97 -10.05 -6.44 1.20
N ILE A 98 -9.15 -7.36 0.90
CA ILE A 98 -7.92 -7.08 0.15
C ILE A 98 -7.94 -7.91 -1.13
N PHE A 99 -7.55 -7.30 -2.24
CA PHE A 99 -7.55 -7.93 -3.55
C PHE A 99 -6.13 -8.26 -3.99
N GLY A 100 -5.94 -9.49 -4.44
CA GLY A 100 -4.67 -9.95 -4.94
C GLY A 100 -3.65 -10.27 -3.84
N PRO A 101 -2.43 -10.69 -4.25
CA PRO A 101 -1.41 -11.11 -3.29
C PRO A 101 -0.78 -9.91 -2.58
N VAL A 102 -0.31 -10.16 -1.36
CA VAL A 102 0.52 -9.20 -0.62
C VAL A 102 1.83 -9.87 -0.26
N ALA A 103 2.88 -9.07 -0.07
CA ALA A 103 4.17 -9.60 0.33
C ALA A 103 4.17 -9.92 1.83
N ARG A 104 4.83 -11.02 2.21
CA ARG A 104 4.87 -11.45 3.61
C ARG A 104 5.66 -10.52 4.53
N GLU A 105 6.44 -9.61 3.97
CA GLU A 105 7.16 -8.59 4.74
C GLU A 105 6.22 -7.70 5.57
N LEU A 106 4.94 -7.62 5.21
CA LEU A 106 3.94 -6.89 6.01
C LEU A 106 3.78 -7.48 7.41
N ARG A 107 3.99 -8.79 7.56
CA ARG A 107 3.91 -9.45 8.86
C ARG A 107 5.01 -8.94 9.79
N GLU A 108 6.21 -8.76 9.26
CA GLU A 108 7.35 -8.27 10.03
C GLU A 108 7.19 -6.82 10.43
N LYS A 109 6.40 -6.06 9.69
CA LYS A 109 6.14 -4.64 9.95
C LYS A 109 4.86 -4.38 10.74
N ASN A 110 4.30 -5.43 11.34
CA ASN A 110 3.12 -5.37 12.22
C ASN A 110 1.80 -5.01 11.51
N PHE A 111 1.67 -5.38 10.25
CA PHE A 111 0.41 -5.24 9.52
C PHE A 111 -0.34 -6.56 9.46
N MET A 112 -0.53 -7.18 10.62
CA MET A 112 -1.14 -8.52 10.72
C MET A 112 -2.59 -8.56 10.22
N ARG A 113 -3.34 -7.48 10.39
CA ARG A 113 -4.72 -7.45 9.89
C ARG A 113 -4.78 -7.48 8.37
N ILE A 114 -3.85 -6.80 7.72
CA ILE A 114 -3.76 -6.84 6.26
C ILE A 114 -3.40 -8.24 5.79
N VAL A 115 -2.44 -8.86 6.47
CA VAL A 115 -2.03 -10.23 6.14
C VAL A 115 -3.18 -11.22 6.31
N SER A 116 -3.98 -11.06 7.37
CA SER A 116 -5.12 -11.96 7.62
C SER A 116 -6.27 -11.77 6.63
N LEU A 117 -6.41 -10.57 6.08
CA LEU A 117 -7.47 -10.28 5.09
C LEU A 117 -7.04 -10.61 3.66
N ALA A 118 -5.74 -10.75 3.41
CA ALA A 118 -5.25 -10.99 2.06
C ALA A 118 -5.59 -12.41 1.58
N PRO A 119 -6.01 -12.57 0.32
CA PRO A 119 -6.31 -13.89 -0.22
C PRO A 119 -5.07 -14.74 -0.43
N GLU A 120 -3.91 -14.10 -0.59
CA GLU A 120 -2.66 -14.80 -0.80
C GLU A 120 -1.51 -13.97 -0.24
N VAL A 121 -0.59 -14.62 0.49
CA VAL A 121 0.59 -13.97 1.05
C VAL A 121 1.82 -14.66 0.45
N ILE A 122 2.62 -13.89 -0.27
CA ILE A 122 3.80 -14.40 -0.98
C ILE A 122 5.12 -13.93 -0.28
#